data_2e02b1e3705980a3acbf3995fb76698a
#
_entry.id   2e02b1e3705980a3acbf3995fb76698a
#
_cell.length_a   1.000
_cell.length_b   1.000
_cell.length_c   1.000
_cell.angle_alpha   90.00
_cell.angle_beta   90.00
_cell.angle_gamma   90.00
#
_symmetry.space_group_name_H-M   'P 1'
#
loop_
_entity.id
_entity.type
_entity.pdbx_description
1 polymer ?
#
loop_
_entity_poly.entity_id
_entity_poly.type
_entity_poly.pdbx_seq_one_letter_code
_entity_poly.pdbx_strand_id
1 'polypeptide(L)'
;MAKKVQWIVVTDLDASLLDESYSYEAASETLEALQAKDIPVVWNSSKTLDEMIEMTKDWQWKRKPILVGENGATLAFPCDPEGDNVTEAVWSDYLRADAVIDGYLCLFDTEVRADILRTIHMLKQKNEFAFRGFSDFTDEALVELTGLSDTAVQLAKARQATEPILWEGSDVDYNAFIQIIKGYGFKALRGGQFTHIMHSKYDKSIGMASVVSLFAKRYPDFSWKTIALGDSPNDAVMLEQADFAVVIPNKAKGTMALKRKDYILADDYASEGWNDSVLKFLKSTQQCI
;
A
#
# COMPACT_ATOMS: atom_id res chain seq x y z
N MET A 1 34.60 -2.72 -1.90
CA MET A 1 34.11 -4.05 -1.48
C MET A 1 32.72 -4.24 -2.03
N ALA A 2 32.28 -5.46 -2.35
CA ALA A 2 30.88 -5.71 -2.73
C ALA A 2 29.98 -5.45 -1.52
N LYS A 3 28.85 -4.76 -1.72
CA LYS A 3 27.88 -4.49 -0.65
C LYS A 3 27.19 -5.81 -0.26
N LYS A 4 26.92 -5.96 1.04
CA LYS A 4 26.13 -7.09 1.56
C LYS A 4 24.67 -6.93 1.11
N VAL A 5 24.09 -7.99 0.54
CA VAL A 5 22.68 -7.97 0.16
C VAL A 5 21.79 -8.06 1.41
N GLN A 6 20.76 -7.19 1.44
CA GLN A 6 19.69 -7.20 2.43
C GLN A 6 18.35 -7.16 1.73
N TRP A 7 17.31 -7.70 2.38
CA TRP A 7 15.98 -7.83 1.81
C TRP A 7 14.96 -6.97 2.54
N ILE A 8 13.95 -6.52 1.81
CA ILE A 8 12.75 -5.86 2.30
C ILE A 8 11.55 -6.62 1.74
N VAL A 9 10.63 -7.04 2.60
CA VAL A 9 9.35 -7.61 2.16
C VAL A 9 8.35 -6.48 1.97
N VAL A 10 7.78 -6.36 0.77
CA VAL A 10 6.76 -5.37 0.42
C VAL A 10 5.49 -6.12 0.04
N THR A 11 4.42 -5.90 0.78
CA THR A 11 3.19 -6.69 0.58
C THR A 11 1.96 -5.79 0.45
N ASP A 12 1.06 -6.16 -0.46
CA ASP A 12 -0.33 -5.73 -0.34
C ASP A 12 -0.96 -6.34 0.91
N LEU A 13 -2.09 -5.80 1.34
CA LEU A 13 -2.82 -6.23 2.54
C LEU A 13 -4.00 -7.14 2.19
N ASP A 14 -5.03 -6.57 1.56
CA ASP A 14 -6.32 -7.24 1.34
C ASP A 14 -6.17 -8.43 0.37
N ALA A 15 -6.54 -9.63 0.80
CA ALA A 15 -6.37 -10.89 0.05
C ALA A 15 -4.90 -11.23 -0.31
N SER A 16 -3.94 -10.58 0.35
CA SER A 16 -2.51 -10.86 0.25
C SER A 16 -1.95 -11.26 1.62
N LEU A 17 -1.56 -10.31 2.48
CA LEU A 17 -1.15 -10.59 3.86
C LEU A 17 -2.36 -10.92 4.74
N LEU A 18 -3.51 -10.31 4.47
CA LEU A 18 -4.75 -10.48 5.24
C LEU A 18 -5.69 -11.44 4.52
N ASP A 19 -6.34 -12.30 5.30
CA ASP A 19 -7.43 -13.15 4.84
C ASP A 19 -8.78 -12.40 4.79
N GLU A 20 -9.85 -13.13 4.51
CA GLU A 20 -11.22 -12.59 4.42
C GLU A 20 -11.75 -12.06 5.77
N SER A 21 -11.16 -12.49 6.90
CA SER A 21 -11.47 -11.99 8.25
C SER A 21 -10.58 -10.84 8.70
N TYR A 22 -9.74 -10.31 7.80
CA TYR A 22 -8.71 -9.31 8.11
C TYR A 22 -7.65 -9.80 9.09
N SER A 23 -7.42 -11.12 9.16
CA SER A 23 -6.39 -11.74 9.98
C SER A 23 -5.12 -12.05 9.16
N TYR A 24 -3.97 -11.88 9.80
CA TYR A 24 -2.66 -12.33 9.32
C TYR A 24 -2.12 -13.52 10.12
N GLU A 25 -2.97 -14.19 10.90
CA GLU A 25 -2.56 -15.26 11.83
C GLU A 25 -1.86 -16.42 11.10
N ALA A 26 -2.33 -16.79 9.91
CA ALA A 26 -1.69 -17.82 9.08
C ALA A 26 -0.27 -17.44 8.61
N ALA A 27 0.10 -16.16 8.63
CA ALA A 27 1.44 -15.66 8.27
C ALA A 27 2.39 -15.57 9.48
N SER A 28 1.96 -15.92 10.71
CA SER A 28 2.70 -15.71 11.95
C SER A 28 4.10 -16.34 11.93
N GLU A 29 4.23 -17.59 11.46
CA GLU A 29 5.52 -18.29 11.37
C GLU A 29 6.54 -17.51 10.54
N THR A 30 6.09 -17.01 9.39
CA THR A 30 6.95 -16.21 8.51
C THR A 30 7.28 -14.85 9.11
N LEU A 31 6.32 -14.18 9.73
CA LEU A 31 6.54 -12.88 10.36
C LEU A 31 7.56 -12.99 11.50
N GLU A 32 7.51 -14.05 12.30
CA GLU A 32 8.52 -14.37 13.31
C GLU A 32 9.90 -14.60 12.68
N ALA A 33 9.96 -15.37 11.59
CA ALA A 33 11.22 -15.65 10.90
C ALA A 33 11.84 -14.38 10.28
N LEU A 34 11.03 -13.46 9.75
CA LEU A 34 11.46 -12.17 9.23
C LEU A 34 12.00 -11.28 10.35
N GLN A 35 11.32 -11.23 11.50
CA GLN A 35 11.74 -10.52 12.69
C GLN A 35 13.10 -11.03 13.19
N ALA A 36 13.28 -12.36 13.30
CA ALA A 36 14.52 -12.99 13.75
C ALA A 36 15.71 -12.71 12.83
N LYS A 37 15.45 -12.34 11.57
CA LYS A 37 16.47 -12.02 10.55
C LYS A 37 16.62 -10.52 10.29
N ASP A 38 15.97 -9.68 11.05
CA ASP A 38 15.95 -8.23 10.86
C ASP A 38 15.49 -7.80 9.46
N ILE A 39 14.60 -8.56 8.83
CA ILE A 39 14.03 -8.23 7.53
C ILE A 39 12.79 -7.35 7.74
N PRO A 40 12.80 -6.08 7.29
CA PRO A 40 11.66 -5.19 7.44
C PRO A 40 10.50 -5.61 6.54
N VAL A 41 9.27 -5.40 7.06
CA VAL A 41 8.02 -5.60 6.34
C VAL A 41 7.40 -4.23 6.02
N VAL A 42 7.00 -4.06 4.78
CA VAL A 42 6.33 -2.85 4.27
C VAL A 42 4.92 -3.23 3.82
N TRP A 43 3.93 -2.60 4.41
CA TRP A 43 2.54 -2.68 3.95
C TRP A 43 2.33 -1.66 2.85
N ASN A 44 1.93 -2.08 1.68
CA ASN A 44 1.74 -1.21 0.50
C ASN A 44 0.33 -1.36 -0.05
N SER A 45 -0.57 -0.50 0.42
CA SER A 45 -2.02 -0.65 0.26
C SER A 45 -2.69 0.56 -0.39
N SER A 46 -3.93 0.39 -0.83
CA SER A 46 -4.85 1.48 -1.18
C SER A 46 -5.50 2.15 0.03
N LYS A 47 -5.34 1.59 1.22
CA LYS A 47 -5.82 2.15 2.49
C LYS A 47 -5.12 3.47 2.81
N THR A 48 -5.74 4.26 3.68
CA THR A 48 -5.11 5.46 4.26
C THR A 48 -4.03 5.07 5.26
N LEU A 49 -3.17 6.01 5.64
CA LEU A 49 -2.23 5.79 6.75
C LEU A 49 -2.98 5.56 8.07
N ASP A 50 -4.05 6.30 8.30
CA ASP A 50 -4.85 6.19 9.52
C ASP A 50 -5.48 4.80 9.67
N GLU A 51 -6.04 4.22 8.59
CA GLU A 51 -6.52 2.83 8.57
C GLU A 51 -5.41 1.85 8.94
N MET A 52 -4.24 1.99 8.32
CA MET A 52 -3.13 1.06 8.56
C MET A 52 -2.49 1.24 9.94
N ILE A 53 -2.35 2.47 10.43
CA ILE A 53 -1.84 2.75 11.78
C ILE A 53 -2.78 2.13 12.82
N GLU A 54 -4.09 2.25 12.66
CA GLU A 54 -5.07 1.59 13.54
C GLU A 54 -4.86 0.07 13.56
N MET A 55 -4.68 -0.55 12.38
CA MET A 55 -4.41 -1.99 12.27
C MET A 55 -3.09 -2.40 12.95
N THR A 56 -2.10 -1.52 13.07
CA THR A 56 -0.84 -1.84 13.75
C THR A 56 -0.97 -1.91 15.28
N LYS A 57 -2.09 -1.51 15.86
CA LYS A 57 -2.33 -1.64 17.31
C LYS A 57 -2.40 -3.11 17.73
N ASP A 58 -2.86 -3.98 16.84
CA ASP A 58 -2.91 -5.43 17.06
C ASP A 58 -1.65 -6.16 16.58
N TRP A 59 -0.63 -5.40 16.12
CA TRP A 59 0.62 -5.97 15.65
C TRP A 59 1.45 -6.50 16.81
N GLN A 60 1.70 -7.81 16.82
CA GLN A 60 2.30 -8.53 17.95
C GLN A 60 3.82 -8.56 17.91
N TRP A 61 4.44 -8.21 16.80
CA TRP A 61 5.89 -8.29 16.64
C TRP A 61 6.57 -6.99 17.05
N LYS A 62 7.79 -7.12 17.58
CA LYS A 62 8.60 -6.02 18.10
C LYS A 62 8.82 -4.92 17.07
N ARG A 63 9.16 -5.30 15.81
CA ARG A 63 9.36 -4.35 14.72
C ARG A 63 8.05 -4.06 14.02
N LYS A 64 7.55 -2.84 14.16
CA LYS A 64 6.36 -2.38 13.44
C LYS A 64 6.62 -2.29 11.93
N PRO A 65 5.59 -2.55 11.09
CA PRO A 65 5.72 -2.42 9.64
C PRO A 65 5.91 -0.95 9.22
N ILE A 66 6.59 -0.74 8.10
CA ILE A 66 6.57 0.54 7.38
C ILE A 66 5.29 0.56 6.55
N LEU A 67 4.65 1.71 6.47
CA LEU A 67 3.36 1.85 5.78
C LEU A 67 3.52 2.69 4.51
N VAL A 68 2.97 2.19 3.43
CA VAL A 68 2.83 2.87 2.14
C VAL A 68 1.35 2.88 1.82
N GLY A 69 0.73 4.01 1.98
CA GLY A 69 -0.71 4.19 1.81
C GLY A 69 -1.08 4.79 0.46
N GLU A 70 -2.39 4.76 0.20
CA GLU A 70 -3.03 5.38 -0.95
C GLU A 70 -2.33 5.05 -2.28
N ASN A 71 -2.01 3.73 -2.46
CA ASN A 71 -1.33 3.22 -3.65
C ASN A 71 0.03 3.90 -3.91
N GLY A 72 0.83 4.11 -2.89
CA GLY A 72 2.19 4.64 -3.02
C GLY A 72 2.31 6.16 -2.89
N ALA A 73 1.23 6.85 -2.54
CA ALA A 73 1.20 8.30 -2.45
C ALA A 73 1.53 8.85 -1.06
N THR A 74 1.43 8.02 -0.02
CA THR A 74 1.73 8.38 1.36
C THR A 74 2.66 7.35 1.99
N LEU A 75 3.51 7.77 2.92
CA LEU A 75 4.49 6.91 3.60
C LEU A 75 4.41 7.15 5.11
N ALA A 76 4.60 6.10 5.91
CA ALA A 76 4.79 6.26 7.34
C ALA A 76 5.86 5.30 7.87
N PHE A 77 6.76 5.83 8.68
CA PHE A 77 7.87 5.10 9.29
C PHE A 77 7.67 5.08 10.80
N PRO A 78 7.79 3.93 11.48
CA PRO A 78 7.67 3.90 12.94
C PRO A 78 8.76 4.75 13.58
N CYS A 79 8.37 5.56 14.57
CA CYS A 79 9.29 6.41 15.34
C CYS A 79 10.29 5.56 16.11
N ASP A 80 9.82 4.43 16.65
CA ASP A 80 10.65 3.42 17.32
C ASP A 80 10.50 2.06 16.61
N PRO A 81 11.31 1.79 15.59
CA PRO A 81 11.19 0.57 14.81
C PRO A 81 11.59 -0.69 15.56
N GLU A 82 12.28 -0.59 16.70
CA GLU A 82 12.85 -1.73 17.42
C GLU A 82 12.37 -1.87 18.87
N GLY A 83 11.64 -0.88 19.39
CA GLY A 83 11.17 -0.89 20.78
C GLY A 83 12.29 -0.74 21.84
N ASP A 84 13.50 -0.36 21.44
CA ASP A 84 14.68 -0.21 22.29
C ASP A 84 15.27 1.20 22.22
N ASN A 85 14.49 2.25 22.43
CA ASN A 85 14.98 3.64 22.48
C ASN A 85 15.88 4.06 21.30
N VAL A 86 15.87 3.36 20.19
CA VAL A 86 16.47 3.80 18.93
C VAL A 86 15.49 4.78 18.33
N THR A 87 15.51 5.87 18.92
CA THR A 87 14.72 7.09 18.91
C THR A 87 14.25 7.53 17.54
N GLU A 88 13.22 8.38 17.53
CA GLU A 88 12.81 9.30 16.44
C GLU A 88 14.01 9.78 15.59
N ALA A 89 15.15 10.02 16.21
CA ALA A 89 16.41 10.41 15.58
C ALA A 89 16.83 9.52 14.39
N VAL A 90 16.41 8.28 14.38
CA VAL A 90 16.86 7.32 13.38
C VAL A 90 16.26 7.54 11.99
N TRP A 91 15.00 7.90 11.88
CA TRP A 91 14.38 8.26 10.60
C TRP A 91 14.28 9.78 10.42
N SER A 92 14.10 10.55 11.48
CA SER A 92 14.02 12.02 11.42
C SER A 92 15.30 12.68 10.87
N ASP A 93 16.46 12.03 11.00
CA ASP A 93 17.70 12.48 10.36
C ASP A 93 17.68 12.35 8.83
N TYR A 94 16.78 11.51 8.29
CA TYR A 94 16.66 11.21 6.86
C TYR A 94 15.34 11.67 6.25
N LEU A 95 14.33 11.94 7.09
CA LEU A 95 12.98 12.30 6.70
C LEU A 95 12.56 13.59 7.36
N ARG A 96 11.99 14.51 6.59
CA ARG A 96 11.19 15.59 7.13
C ARG A 96 9.73 15.14 7.11
N ALA A 97 9.21 14.70 8.25
CA ALA A 97 7.82 14.29 8.38
C ALA A 97 6.87 15.50 8.26
N ASP A 98 5.74 15.30 7.61
CA ASP A 98 4.66 16.28 7.52
C ASP A 98 3.76 16.20 8.76
N ALA A 99 3.66 15.01 9.38
CA ALA A 99 2.95 14.77 10.63
C ALA A 99 3.57 13.60 11.43
N VAL A 100 3.26 13.54 12.73
CA VAL A 100 3.49 12.37 13.58
C VAL A 100 2.13 11.87 14.05
N ILE A 101 1.80 10.62 13.73
CA ILE A 101 0.51 10.00 14.07
C ILE A 101 0.79 8.67 14.77
N ASP A 102 0.33 8.52 16.01
CA ASP A 102 0.42 7.28 16.83
C ASP A 102 1.79 6.58 16.77
N GLY A 103 2.87 7.36 16.84
CA GLY A 103 4.24 6.86 16.81
C GLY A 103 4.77 6.52 15.40
N TYR A 104 4.18 7.11 14.35
CA TYR A 104 4.66 7.07 12.99
C TYR A 104 5.02 8.45 12.45
N LEU A 105 6.18 8.57 11.81
CA LEU A 105 6.57 9.72 11.01
C LEU A 105 5.91 9.61 9.64
N CYS A 106 4.93 10.47 9.36
CA CYS A 106 4.13 10.44 8.15
C CYS A 106 4.61 11.46 7.12
N LEU A 107 4.66 11.04 5.85
CA LEU A 107 5.04 11.86 4.70
C LEU A 107 3.93 11.81 3.66
N PHE A 108 3.43 12.96 3.28
CA PHE A 108 2.42 13.13 2.23
C PHE A 108 2.44 14.56 1.69
N ASP A 109 1.94 14.72 0.48
CA ASP A 109 1.82 16.02 -0.17
C ASP A 109 0.35 16.48 -0.08
N THR A 110 0.04 17.34 0.88
CA THR A 110 -1.32 17.81 1.15
C THR A 110 -1.96 18.55 -0.03
N GLU A 111 -1.17 19.16 -0.93
CA GLU A 111 -1.67 19.86 -2.09
C GLU A 111 -2.25 18.90 -3.14
N VAL A 112 -1.76 17.68 -3.20
CA VAL A 112 -2.19 16.69 -4.20
C VAL A 112 -3.69 16.39 -4.08
N ARG A 113 -4.20 16.12 -2.87
CA ARG A 113 -5.64 15.87 -2.68
C ARG A 113 -6.46 17.11 -2.96
N ALA A 114 -6.02 18.28 -2.53
CA ALA A 114 -6.71 19.53 -2.79
C ALA A 114 -6.84 19.80 -4.30
N ASP A 115 -5.80 19.51 -5.09
CA ASP A 115 -5.82 19.63 -6.54
C ASP A 115 -6.78 18.63 -7.20
N ILE A 116 -6.81 17.38 -6.72
CA ILE A 116 -7.77 16.37 -7.17
C ILE A 116 -9.19 16.86 -6.94
N LEU A 117 -9.54 17.27 -5.72
CA LEU A 117 -10.89 17.73 -5.36
C LEU A 117 -11.30 18.93 -6.19
N ARG A 118 -10.44 19.95 -6.32
CA ARG A 118 -10.72 21.13 -7.17
C ARG A 118 -11.04 20.71 -8.62
N THR A 119 -10.22 19.81 -9.16
CA THR A 119 -10.36 19.38 -10.56
C THR A 119 -11.63 18.56 -10.78
N ILE A 120 -11.90 17.55 -9.97
CA ILE A 120 -13.07 16.69 -10.17
C ILE A 120 -14.38 17.43 -9.92
N HIS A 121 -14.43 18.34 -8.94
CA HIS A 121 -15.61 19.18 -8.70
C HIS A 121 -15.86 20.15 -9.84
N MET A 122 -14.80 20.79 -10.38
CA MET A 122 -14.92 21.63 -11.59
C MET A 122 -15.46 20.82 -12.78
N LEU A 123 -14.93 19.61 -13.00
CA LEU A 123 -15.38 18.74 -14.10
C LEU A 123 -16.82 18.25 -13.91
N LYS A 124 -17.21 17.92 -12.68
CA LYS A 124 -18.59 17.57 -12.33
C LYS A 124 -19.57 18.67 -12.74
N GLN A 125 -19.26 19.92 -12.38
CA GLN A 125 -20.09 21.06 -12.70
C GLN A 125 -20.12 21.39 -14.21
N LYS A 126 -18.95 21.36 -14.86
CA LYS A 126 -18.82 21.77 -16.28
C LYS A 126 -19.39 20.75 -17.26
N ASN A 127 -19.31 19.47 -16.95
CA ASN A 127 -19.62 18.36 -17.85
C ASN A 127 -20.83 17.54 -17.40
N GLU A 128 -21.47 17.92 -16.29
CA GLU A 128 -22.60 17.20 -15.68
C GLU A 128 -22.32 15.72 -15.38
N PHE A 129 -21.05 15.37 -15.07
CA PHE A 129 -20.69 14.01 -14.70
C PHE A 129 -21.36 13.59 -13.39
N ALA A 130 -21.99 12.42 -13.41
CA ALA A 130 -22.67 11.84 -12.26
C ALA A 130 -21.73 10.94 -11.45
N PHE A 131 -21.20 11.46 -10.33
CA PHE A 131 -20.45 10.71 -9.35
C PHE A 131 -20.54 11.39 -7.97
N ARG A 132 -20.26 10.65 -6.92
CA ARG A 132 -20.04 11.17 -5.56
C ARG A 132 -18.68 10.71 -5.05
N GLY A 133 -17.88 11.64 -4.52
CA GLY A 133 -16.63 11.36 -3.84
C GLY A 133 -16.84 11.08 -2.34
N PHE A 134 -15.84 10.49 -1.66
CA PHE A 134 -15.87 10.33 -0.22
C PHE A 134 -16.05 11.67 0.50
N SER A 135 -15.55 12.75 -0.08
CA SER A 135 -15.76 14.12 0.41
C SER A 135 -17.22 14.61 0.29
N ASP A 136 -18.03 14.01 -0.58
CA ASP A 136 -19.45 14.37 -0.78
C ASP A 136 -20.40 13.59 0.17
N PHE A 137 -19.93 12.50 0.79
CA PHE A 137 -20.76 11.65 1.66
C PHE A 137 -20.67 12.07 3.12
N THR A 138 -21.79 11.95 3.86
CA THR A 138 -21.77 11.91 5.32
C THR A 138 -21.20 10.56 5.80
N ASP A 139 -20.79 10.49 7.07
CA ASP A 139 -20.25 9.23 7.61
C ASP A 139 -21.33 8.15 7.65
N GLU A 140 -22.56 8.48 8.02
CA GLU A 140 -23.70 7.56 8.04
C GLU A 140 -23.99 6.98 6.64
N ALA A 141 -23.93 7.81 5.60
CA ALA A 141 -24.15 7.37 4.23
C ALA A 141 -23.04 6.41 3.74
N LEU A 142 -21.79 6.62 4.18
CA LEU A 142 -20.70 5.69 3.88
C LEU A 142 -20.80 4.39 4.68
N VAL A 143 -21.24 4.44 5.95
CA VAL A 143 -21.53 3.22 6.74
C VAL A 143 -22.56 2.37 6.02
N GLU A 144 -23.69 2.97 5.58
CA GLU A 144 -24.73 2.24 4.86
C GLU A 144 -24.23 1.67 3.51
N LEU A 145 -23.42 2.45 2.79
CA LEU A 145 -22.94 2.07 1.45
C LEU A 145 -21.86 0.97 1.51
N THR A 146 -20.99 1.01 2.52
CA THR A 146 -19.79 0.15 2.60
C THR A 146 -19.91 -0.98 3.59
N GLY A 147 -20.81 -0.87 4.58
CA GLY A 147 -20.89 -1.80 5.71
C GLY A 147 -19.77 -1.65 6.75
N LEU A 148 -18.94 -0.61 6.63
CA LEU A 148 -17.90 -0.28 7.61
C LEU A 148 -18.53 0.28 8.89
N SER A 149 -17.82 0.17 10.02
CA SER A 149 -18.19 0.88 11.24
C SER A 149 -17.95 2.39 11.10
N ASP A 150 -18.59 3.19 11.97
CA ASP A 150 -18.38 4.65 12.00
C ASP A 150 -16.90 5.02 12.11
N THR A 151 -16.15 4.36 13.01
CA THR A 151 -14.71 4.60 13.18
C THR A 151 -13.93 4.24 11.89
N ALA A 152 -14.24 3.09 11.26
CA ALA A 152 -13.56 2.68 10.04
C ALA A 152 -13.85 3.64 8.87
N VAL A 153 -15.06 4.21 8.79
CA VAL A 153 -15.41 5.24 7.80
C VAL A 153 -14.58 6.51 8.01
N GLN A 154 -14.43 6.97 9.26
CA GLN A 154 -13.60 8.14 9.56
C GLN A 154 -12.15 7.93 9.16
N LEU A 155 -11.57 6.76 9.46
CA LEU A 155 -10.21 6.39 9.05
C LEU A 155 -10.09 6.33 7.52
N ALA A 156 -11.07 5.73 6.82
CA ALA A 156 -11.07 5.64 5.36
C ALA A 156 -11.24 7.01 4.67
N LYS A 157 -11.86 7.98 5.33
CA LYS A 157 -12.00 9.38 4.86
C LYS A 157 -10.76 10.23 5.12
N ALA A 158 -9.85 9.82 6.01
CA ALA A 158 -8.63 10.56 6.37
C ALA A 158 -7.58 10.53 5.24
N ARG A 159 -8.01 10.68 3.99
CA ARG A 159 -7.16 10.63 2.80
C ARG A 159 -6.31 11.88 2.64
N GLN A 160 -5.09 11.68 2.19
CA GLN A 160 -4.11 12.74 1.97
C GLN A 160 -3.78 12.95 0.47
N ALA A 161 -3.92 11.92 -0.37
CA ALA A 161 -3.43 11.97 -1.75
C ALA A 161 -4.36 11.35 -2.79
N THR A 162 -5.52 10.81 -2.38
CA THR A 162 -6.49 10.21 -3.30
C THR A 162 -7.92 10.61 -2.95
N GLU A 163 -8.83 10.47 -3.92
CA GLU A 163 -10.27 10.61 -3.69
C GLU A 163 -11.00 9.42 -4.32
N PRO A 164 -11.58 8.53 -3.52
CA PRO A 164 -12.48 7.48 -4.04
C PRO A 164 -13.80 8.11 -4.47
N ILE A 165 -14.24 7.79 -5.67
CA ILE A 165 -15.53 8.22 -6.18
C ILE A 165 -16.43 7.01 -6.48
N LEU A 166 -17.71 7.13 -6.17
CA LEU A 166 -18.77 6.25 -6.66
C LEU A 166 -19.27 6.83 -7.98
N TRP A 167 -19.03 6.11 -9.07
CA TRP A 167 -19.51 6.53 -10.38
C TRP A 167 -20.99 6.14 -10.57
N GLU A 168 -21.83 7.09 -10.92
CA GLU A 168 -23.27 6.93 -11.08
C GLU A 168 -23.75 7.21 -12.54
N GLY A 169 -22.83 7.65 -13.40
CA GLY A 169 -23.09 7.95 -14.80
C GLY A 169 -22.95 6.75 -15.74
N SER A 170 -23.07 7.02 -17.05
CA SER A 170 -22.87 6.01 -18.08
C SER A 170 -21.38 5.61 -18.22
N ASP A 171 -21.11 4.44 -18.82
CA ASP A 171 -19.73 4.02 -19.16
C ASP A 171 -19.09 4.95 -20.21
N VAL A 172 -19.89 5.57 -21.08
CA VAL A 172 -19.41 6.54 -22.06
C VAL A 172 -18.87 7.78 -21.35
N ASP A 173 -19.64 8.31 -20.40
CA ASP A 173 -19.23 9.47 -19.59
C ASP A 173 -18.04 9.13 -18.69
N TYR A 174 -18.01 7.91 -18.12
CA TYR A 174 -16.86 7.42 -17.36
C TYR A 174 -15.58 7.46 -18.18
N ASN A 175 -15.62 6.90 -19.39
CA ASN A 175 -14.46 6.89 -20.28
C ASN A 175 -14.04 8.31 -20.70
N ALA A 176 -14.98 9.21 -20.96
CA ALA A 176 -14.71 10.62 -21.22
C ALA A 176 -14.05 11.30 -20.02
N PHE A 177 -14.59 11.10 -18.81
CA PHE A 177 -14.03 11.61 -17.56
C PHE A 177 -12.59 11.15 -17.37
N ILE A 178 -12.31 9.84 -17.54
CA ILE A 178 -10.95 9.28 -17.41
C ILE A 178 -9.96 9.92 -18.40
N GLN A 179 -10.37 10.18 -19.64
CA GLN A 179 -9.49 10.86 -20.61
C GLN A 179 -9.23 12.32 -20.21
N ILE A 180 -10.25 13.02 -19.70
CA ILE A 180 -10.10 14.41 -19.28
C ILE A 180 -9.16 14.54 -18.08
N ILE A 181 -9.32 13.72 -17.02
CA ILE A 181 -8.47 13.82 -15.82
C ILE A 181 -7.00 13.50 -16.11
N LYS A 182 -6.71 12.66 -17.12
CA LYS A 182 -5.33 12.45 -17.60
C LYS A 182 -4.65 13.74 -18.04
N GLY A 183 -5.41 14.63 -18.70
CA GLY A 183 -4.91 15.95 -19.10
C GLY A 183 -4.54 16.85 -17.92
N TYR A 184 -5.08 16.60 -16.74
CA TYR A 184 -4.75 17.28 -15.48
C TYR A 184 -3.67 16.58 -14.67
N GLY A 185 -3.07 15.50 -15.20
CA GLY A 185 -2.03 14.74 -14.51
C GLY A 185 -2.55 13.71 -13.51
N PHE A 186 -3.83 13.35 -13.58
CA PHE A 186 -4.43 12.35 -12.71
C PHE A 186 -4.70 11.03 -13.45
N LYS A 187 -4.89 9.98 -12.68
CA LYS A 187 -5.34 8.65 -13.15
C LYS A 187 -6.43 8.12 -12.23
N ALA A 188 -7.16 7.14 -12.74
CA ALA A 188 -8.19 6.42 -12.01
C ALA A 188 -7.80 4.95 -11.86
N LEU A 189 -7.90 4.42 -10.66
CA LEU A 189 -7.75 3.01 -10.35
C LEU A 189 -9.10 2.47 -9.86
N ARG A 190 -9.65 1.53 -10.60
CA ARG A 190 -10.91 0.88 -10.22
C ARG A 190 -10.63 -0.17 -9.13
N GLY A 191 -11.30 -0.05 -7.99
CA GLY A 191 -11.19 -0.97 -6.86
C GLY A 191 -12.57 -1.24 -6.26
N GLY A 192 -13.08 -2.46 -6.37
CA GLY A 192 -14.40 -2.79 -5.88
C GLY A 192 -15.48 -1.88 -6.50
N GLN A 193 -16.31 -1.27 -5.66
CA GLN A 193 -17.37 -0.36 -6.12
C GLN A 193 -16.88 1.08 -6.33
N PHE A 194 -15.68 1.44 -5.87
CA PHE A 194 -15.12 2.79 -6.01
C PHE A 194 -14.03 2.87 -7.06
N THR A 195 -13.90 4.07 -7.63
CA THR A 195 -12.75 4.44 -8.46
C THR A 195 -11.90 5.45 -7.70
N HIS A 196 -10.65 5.11 -7.44
CA HIS A 196 -9.71 6.00 -6.76
C HIS A 196 -9.08 6.96 -7.76
N ILE A 197 -9.35 8.25 -7.61
CA ILE A 197 -8.68 9.31 -8.38
C ILE A 197 -7.40 9.68 -7.65
N MET A 198 -6.29 9.67 -8.36
CA MET A 198 -4.97 9.93 -7.80
C MET A 198 -4.05 10.59 -8.81
N HIS A 199 -2.98 11.21 -8.35
CA HIS A 199 -1.97 11.78 -9.24
C HIS A 199 -1.22 10.66 -9.98
N SER A 200 -1.00 10.83 -11.29
CA SER A 200 -0.42 9.82 -12.18
C SER A 200 1.01 9.41 -11.82
N LYS A 201 1.76 10.27 -11.10
CA LYS A 201 3.12 10.00 -10.62
C LYS A 201 3.22 8.92 -9.53
N TYR A 202 2.11 8.60 -8.84
CA TYR A 202 2.12 7.61 -7.76
C TYR A 202 1.54 6.27 -8.21
N ASP A 203 2.12 5.20 -7.74
CA ASP A 203 1.60 3.84 -7.75
C ASP A 203 2.39 3.00 -6.71
N LYS A 204 1.99 1.76 -6.51
CA LYS A 204 2.64 0.88 -5.52
C LYS A 204 4.13 0.66 -5.79
N SER A 205 4.59 0.74 -7.04
CA SER A 205 6.03 0.61 -7.34
C SER A 205 6.82 1.83 -6.91
N ILE A 206 6.26 3.02 -7.04
CA ILE A 206 6.87 4.28 -6.57
C ILE A 206 6.97 4.28 -5.05
N GLY A 207 5.92 3.84 -4.34
CA GLY A 207 5.96 3.68 -2.88
C GLY A 207 7.06 2.73 -2.43
N MET A 208 7.15 1.54 -3.04
CA MET A 208 8.23 0.58 -2.81
C MET A 208 9.61 1.19 -3.06
N ALA A 209 9.81 1.83 -4.20
CA ALA A 209 11.09 2.45 -4.58
C ALA A 209 11.50 3.56 -3.60
N SER A 210 10.52 4.33 -3.09
CA SER A 210 10.77 5.38 -2.09
C SER A 210 11.31 4.78 -0.79
N VAL A 211 10.71 3.71 -0.29
CA VAL A 211 11.19 3.00 0.90
C VAL A 211 12.61 2.46 0.67
N VAL A 212 12.86 1.76 -0.44
CA VAL A 212 14.19 1.23 -0.77
C VAL A 212 15.24 2.34 -0.84
N SER A 213 14.90 3.50 -1.45
CA SER A 213 15.79 4.65 -1.54
C SER A 213 16.17 5.20 -0.16
N LEU A 214 15.23 5.25 0.77
CA LEU A 214 15.46 5.69 2.14
C LEU A 214 16.35 4.71 2.91
N PHE A 215 16.12 3.39 2.76
CA PHE A 215 17.00 2.39 3.33
C PHE A 215 18.42 2.47 2.76
N ALA A 216 18.57 2.68 1.46
CA ALA A 216 19.88 2.83 0.82
C ALA A 216 20.64 4.06 1.29
N LYS A 217 19.94 5.16 1.59
CA LYS A 217 20.54 6.37 2.17
C LYS A 217 20.98 6.14 3.62
N ARG A 218 20.13 5.49 4.41
CA ARG A 218 20.41 5.24 5.83
C ARG A 218 21.48 4.18 6.06
N TYR A 219 21.50 3.15 5.23
CA TYR A 219 22.40 2.00 5.35
C TYR A 219 23.19 1.82 4.03
N PRO A 220 24.15 2.70 3.75
CA PRO A 220 24.85 2.74 2.46
C PRO A 220 25.74 1.54 2.19
N ASP A 221 26.09 0.78 3.21
CA ASP A 221 26.93 -0.43 3.10
C ASP A 221 26.16 -1.67 2.58
N PHE A 222 24.84 -1.58 2.53
CA PHE A 222 23.99 -2.65 2.04
C PHE A 222 23.48 -2.40 0.62
N SER A 223 23.24 -3.50 -0.12
CA SER A 223 22.47 -3.54 -1.35
C SER A 223 21.09 -4.07 -1.04
N TRP A 224 20.10 -3.19 -1.03
CA TRP A 224 18.73 -3.53 -0.68
C TRP A 224 17.99 -4.16 -1.87
N LYS A 225 17.35 -5.26 -1.63
CA LYS A 225 16.52 -6.00 -2.58
C LYS A 225 15.12 -6.19 -2.03
N THR A 226 14.16 -6.38 -2.93
CA THR A 226 12.75 -6.46 -2.60
C THR A 226 12.14 -7.81 -2.90
N ILE A 227 11.33 -8.31 -1.96
CA ILE A 227 10.37 -9.38 -2.18
C ILE A 227 9.01 -8.71 -2.18
N ALA A 228 8.30 -8.71 -3.32
CA ALA A 228 6.98 -8.11 -3.39
C ALA A 228 5.90 -9.18 -3.53
N LEU A 229 4.78 -9.00 -2.80
CA LEU A 229 3.63 -9.90 -2.82
C LEU A 229 2.34 -9.09 -3.06
N GLY A 230 1.43 -9.60 -3.88
CA GLY A 230 0.16 -8.96 -4.20
C GLY A 230 -0.76 -9.88 -5.00
N ASP A 231 -2.05 -9.53 -5.02
CA ASP A 231 -3.13 -10.37 -5.56
C ASP A 231 -3.86 -9.75 -6.76
N SER A 232 -3.74 -8.44 -6.96
CA SER A 232 -4.63 -7.68 -7.83
C SER A 232 -3.91 -6.73 -8.80
N PRO A 233 -4.60 -6.25 -9.87
CA PRO A 233 -3.95 -5.49 -10.95
C PRO A 233 -3.19 -4.23 -10.53
N ASN A 234 -3.55 -3.58 -9.41
CA ASN A 234 -2.82 -2.42 -8.88
C ASN A 234 -1.45 -2.81 -8.27
N ASP A 235 -1.24 -4.11 -7.97
CA ASP A 235 0.03 -4.64 -7.49
C ASP A 235 0.99 -4.95 -8.63
N ALA A 236 0.47 -5.18 -9.84
CA ALA A 236 1.26 -5.63 -10.98
C ALA A 236 2.51 -4.75 -11.21
N VAL A 237 2.38 -3.43 -11.12
CA VAL A 237 3.52 -2.50 -11.32
C VAL A 237 4.60 -2.67 -10.24
N MET A 238 4.23 -2.97 -9.01
CA MET A 238 5.14 -3.26 -7.90
C MET A 238 5.84 -4.60 -8.13
N LEU A 239 5.08 -5.63 -8.46
CA LEU A 239 5.58 -6.99 -8.71
C LEU A 239 6.52 -7.05 -9.92
N GLU A 240 6.23 -6.30 -10.99
CA GLU A 240 7.09 -6.20 -12.18
C GLU A 240 8.46 -5.58 -11.87
N GLN A 241 8.56 -4.71 -10.88
CA GLN A 241 9.80 -3.99 -10.52
C GLN A 241 10.56 -4.63 -9.36
N ALA A 242 9.96 -5.54 -8.60
CA ALA A 242 10.61 -6.20 -7.49
C ALA A 242 11.73 -7.14 -7.92
N ASP A 243 12.75 -7.34 -7.08
CA ASP A 243 13.80 -8.34 -7.32
C ASP A 243 13.24 -9.76 -7.28
N PHE A 244 12.28 -10.01 -6.40
CA PHE A 244 11.55 -11.27 -6.29
C PHE A 244 10.06 -11.00 -6.17
N ALA A 245 9.25 -11.58 -7.03
CA ALA A 245 7.82 -11.34 -7.11
C ALA A 245 7.01 -12.59 -6.81
N VAL A 246 5.97 -12.43 -6.00
CA VAL A 246 4.99 -13.46 -5.68
C VAL A 246 3.59 -12.96 -6.00
N VAL A 247 2.89 -13.65 -6.87
CA VAL A 247 1.46 -13.44 -7.13
C VAL A 247 0.67 -14.32 -6.18
N ILE A 248 -0.18 -13.71 -5.37
CA ILE A 248 -1.15 -14.43 -4.53
C ILE A 248 -2.42 -14.62 -5.36
N PRO A 249 -2.97 -15.83 -5.50
CA PRO A 249 -4.25 -16.03 -6.17
C PRO A 249 -5.37 -15.34 -5.40
N ASN A 250 -6.31 -14.72 -6.12
CA ASN A 250 -7.49 -14.10 -5.51
C ASN A 250 -8.74 -14.92 -5.79
N LYS A 251 -9.45 -15.35 -4.74
CA LYS A 251 -10.66 -16.20 -4.87
C LYS A 251 -11.76 -15.52 -5.69
N ALA A 252 -11.92 -14.22 -5.54
CA ALA A 252 -13.00 -13.47 -6.21
C ALA A 252 -12.62 -12.99 -7.62
N LYS A 253 -11.34 -12.67 -7.85
CA LYS A 253 -10.85 -12.03 -9.08
C LYS A 253 -10.04 -12.97 -9.98
N GLY A 254 -9.71 -14.16 -9.50
CA GLY A 254 -8.80 -15.09 -10.17
C GLY A 254 -7.33 -14.69 -9.99
N THR A 255 -6.46 -15.22 -10.83
CA THR A 255 -5.01 -15.00 -10.75
C THR A 255 -4.59 -13.97 -11.79
N MET A 256 -3.93 -12.90 -11.38
CA MET A 256 -3.35 -11.95 -12.34
C MET A 256 -2.12 -12.54 -13.02
N ALA A 257 -1.87 -12.12 -14.27
CA ALA A 257 -0.68 -12.43 -15.01
C ALA A 257 0.26 -11.23 -15.05
N LEU A 258 1.57 -11.47 -14.86
CA LEU A 258 2.62 -10.48 -15.02
C LEU A 258 3.25 -10.58 -16.42
N LYS A 259 3.90 -9.51 -16.87
CA LYS A 259 4.69 -9.50 -18.11
C LYS A 259 6.01 -10.23 -17.92
N ARG A 260 6.63 -10.12 -16.73
CA ARG A 260 7.82 -10.88 -16.36
C ARG A 260 7.46 -12.38 -16.24
N LYS A 261 8.44 -13.25 -16.51
CA LYS A 261 8.24 -14.71 -16.43
C LYS A 261 8.82 -15.33 -15.15
N ASP A 262 9.67 -14.59 -14.48
CA ASP A 262 10.40 -15.00 -13.28
C ASP A 262 9.66 -14.55 -12.00
N TYR A 263 8.45 -15.03 -11.82
CA TYR A 263 7.67 -14.83 -10.59
C TYR A 263 7.15 -16.17 -10.06
N ILE A 264 6.84 -16.17 -8.78
CA ILE A 264 6.19 -17.30 -8.10
C ILE A 264 4.67 -17.04 -8.09
N LEU A 265 3.91 -18.05 -8.45
CA LEU A 265 2.50 -18.13 -8.14
C LEU A 265 2.37 -18.90 -6.83
N ALA A 266 1.77 -18.31 -5.81
CA ALA A 266 1.52 -18.98 -4.54
C ALA A 266 0.55 -20.15 -4.74
N ASP A 267 0.74 -21.23 -3.98
CA ASP A 267 -0.09 -22.44 -4.06
C ASP A 267 -1.46 -22.20 -3.37
N ASP A 268 -1.50 -21.30 -2.37
CA ASP A 268 -2.67 -20.96 -1.58
C ASP A 268 -3.03 -19.48 -1.65
N TYR A 269 -4.18 -19.11 -1.06
CA TYR A 269 -4.74 -17.76 -1.07
C TYR A 269 -4.29 -16.96 0.14
N ALA A 270 -4.32 -15.64 0.01
CA ALA A 270 -4.18 -14.68 1.11
C ALA A 270 -3.00 -15.02 2.05
N SER A 271 -3.19 -14.92 3.36
CA SER A 271 -2.15 -15.11 4.39
C SER A 271 -1.48 -16.48 4.37
N GLU A 272 -2.19 -17.56 3.96
CA GLU A 272 -1.60 -18.89 3.81
C GLU A 272 -0.62 -18.94 2.64
N GLY A 273 -1.03 -18.49 1.45
CA GLY A 273 -0.16 -18.42 0.26
C GLY A 273 1.00 -17.44 0.47
N TRP A 274 0.77 -16.36 1.20
CA TRP A 274 1.80 -15.41 1.60
C TRP A 274 2.84 -16.09 2.48
N ASN A 275 2.41 -16.76 3.55
CA ASN A 275 3.27 -17.49 4.50
C ASN A 275 4.18 -18.46 3.79
N ASP A 276 3.61 -19.38 3.03
CA ASP A 276 4.35 -20.45 2.36
C ASP A 276 5.36 -19.94 1.35
N SER A 277 4.98 -18.92 0.59
CA SER A 277 5.86 -18.33 -0.42
C SER A 277 7.08 -17.65 0.18
N VAL A 278 6.90 -16.88 1.25
CA VAL A 278 8.01 -16.18 1.91
C VAL A 278 8.89 -17.17 2.69
N LEU A 279 8.32 -18.19 3.34
CA LEU A 279 9.11 -19.25 3.99
C LEU A 279 9.97 -20.03 2.98
N LYS A 280 9.40 -20.40 1.83
CA LYS A 280 10.15 -21.06 0.75
C LYS A 280 11.33 -20.19 0.28
N PHE A 281 11.08 -18.88 0.12
CA PHE A 281 12.12 -17.92 -0.23
C PHE A 281 13.22 -17.86 0.83
N LEU A 282 12.87 -17.71 2.11
CA LEU A 282 13.84 -17.63 3.22
C LEU A 282 14.70 -18.88 3.32
N LYS A 283 14.14 -20.07 3.09
CA LYS A 283 14.87 -21.35 3.07
C LYS A 283 15.84 -21.42 1.87
N SER A 284 15.45 -20.93 0.71
CA SER A 284 16.31 -20.94 -0.50
C SER A 284 17.51 -20.00 -0.38
N THR A 285 17.33 -18.83 0.26
CA THR A 285 18.41 -17.85 0.45
C THR A 285 19.42 -18.27 1.52
N GLN A 286 19.04 -19.14 2.46
CA GLN A 286 19.97 -19.70 3.46
C GLN A 286 20.97 -20.72 2.87
N GLN A 287 20.65 -21.33 1.73
CA GLN A 287 21.53 -22.31 1.07
C GLN A 287 22.60 -21.66 0.20
N CYS A 288 22.55 -20.33 0.03
CA CYS A 288 23.48 -19.56 -0.80
C CYS A 288 24.49 -18.72 0.01
N ILE A 289 24.57 -18.93 1.32
CA ILE A 289 25.57 -18.34 2.24
C ILE A 289 26.40 -19.48 2.80
#